data_a3ac017a86715a5feea152db35d2d4fd
#
_entry.id   a3ac017a86715a5feea152db35d2d4fd
#
_cell.length_a   1.000
_cell.length_b   1.000
_cell.length_c   1.000
_cell.angle_alpha   90.00
_cell.angle_beta   90.00
_cell.angle_gamma   90.00
#
_symmetry.space_group_name_H-M   'P 1'
#
loop_
_entity.id
_entity.type
_entity.pdbx_description
1 polymer ?
#
loop_
_entity_poly.entity_id
_entity_poly.type
_entity_poly.pdbx_seq_one_letter_code
_entity_poly.pdbx_strand_id
1 'polypeptide(L)'
;MIQQIVDLHIHSKYSRACSKDLELPKIAKACEIKGIDIVATSDFTHPAWFSHIEECLVEDSPGLYKLKDNSSKTRFILSTEISCIYKHKDATRRLHLLLLSPSLKSVKKFNKELVARGVNISSDGRPIMGLKGKEVLQIMLDIDSEMMLIPAHAWTPWFAVFGSKSGYDSLEDCFEELTPHIKAIETGLSSDPSM
;
A
#
# COMPACT_ATOMS: atom_id res chain seq x y z
N MET A 1 27.18 -3.73 -9.83
CA MET A 1 25.83 -3.92 -9.23
C MET A 1 25.44 -2.57 -8.66
N ILE A 2 24.30 -2.01 -9.06
CA ILE A 2 23.80 -0.75 -8.49
C ILE A 2 22.97 -1.14 -7.27
N GLN A 3 23.34 -0.65 -6.10
CA GLN A 3 22.56 -0.80 -4.86
C GLN A 3 21.61 0.40 -4.76
N GLN A 4 20.33 0.15 -4.45
CA GLN A 4 19.32 1.17 -4.22
C GLN A 4 18.69 0.96 -2.85
N ILE A 5 18.41 2.05 -2.16
CA ILE A 5 17.68 2.05 -0.88
C ILE A 5 16.24 2.42 -1.20
N VAL A 6 15.31 1.57 -0.76
CA VAL A 6 13.89 1.66 -1.11
C VAL A 6 13.05 1.70 0.16
N ASP A 7 12.07 2.62 0.23
CA ASP A 7 11.06 2.69 1.29
C ASP A 7 9.67 2.55 0.65
N LEU A 8 9.05 1.39 0.85
CA LEU A 8 7.77 1.05 0.21
C LEU A 8 6.55 1.32 1.09
N HIS A 9 6.74 1.66 2.37
CA HIS A 9 5.63 1.81 3.31
C HIS A 9 5.71 3.13 4.10
N ILE A 10 5.18 4.17 3.50
CA ILE A 10 5.01 5.50 4.12
C ILE A 10 3.53 5.90 4.06
N HIS A 11 3.22 7.09 4.60
CA HIS A 11 1.89 7.69 4.51
C HIS A 11 1.96 9.13 4.00
N SER A 12 0.84 9.63 3.47
CA SER A 12 0.68 11.01 3.05
C SER A 12 0.05 11.88 4.15
N LYS A 13 -0.09 13.17 3.86
CA LYS A 13 -0.79 14.13 4.72
C LYS A 13 -2.28 13.81 4.96
N TYR A 14 -2.86 12.90 4.19
CA TYR A 14 -4.27 12.50 4.31
C TYR A 14 -4.46 11.33 5.26
N SER A 15 -3.41 10.62 5.63
CA SER A 15 -3.48 9.57 6.63
C SER A 15 -3.52 10.12 8.04
N ARG A 16 -4.31 9.45 8.91
CA ARG A 16 -4.47 9.84 10.30
C ARG A 16 -3.12 9.85 11.04
N ALA A 17 -2.95 10.85 11.90
CA ALA A 17 -1.74 11.06 12.70
C ALA A 17 -0.46 11.37 11.90
N CYS A 18 -0.59 11.70 10.61
CA CYS A 18 0.51 12.12 9.77
C CYS A 18 0.64 13.65 9.69
N SER A 19 1.85 14.13 9.42
CA SER A 19 2.11 15.56 9.20
C SER A 19 1.37 16.08 7.98
N LYS A 20 0.79 17.28 8.08
CA LYS A 20 0.20 17.98 6.94
C LYS A 20 1.21 18.42 5.88
N ASP A 21 2.49 18.33 6.23
CA ASP A 21 3.61 18.64 5.34
C ASP A 21 4.04 17.48 4.43
N LEU A 22 3.47 16.29 4.58
CA LEU A 22 3.79 15.12 3.75
C LEU A 22 3.18 15.24 2.36
N GLU A 23 3.85 16.04 1.52
CA GLU A 23 3.58 16.24 0.09
C GLU A 23 4.75 15.70 -0.74
N LEU A 24 4.48 15.23 -1.97
CA LEU A 24 5.47 14.54 -2.79
C LEU A 24 6.80 15.30 -2.96
N PRO A 25 6.84 16.62 -3.21
CA PRO A 25 8.13 17.33 -3.29
C PRO A 25 8.90 17.35 -1.96
N LYS A 26 8.19 17.46 -0.82
CA LYS A 26 8.83 17.42 0.51
C LYS A 26 9.30 16.03 0.88
N ILE A 27 8.55 14.99 0.51
CA ILE A 27 8.93 13.59 0.66
C ILE A 27 10.20 13.32 -0.14
N ALA A 28 10.25 13.73 -1.42
CA ALA A 28 11.44 13.58 -2.26
C ALA A 28 12.68 14.24 -1.64
N LYS A 29 12.55 15.47 -1.15
CA LYS A 29 13.64 16.17 -0.46
C LYS A 29 14.11 15.44 0.81
N ALA A 30 13.17 14.90 1.59
CA ALA A 30 13.51 14.12 2.78
C ALA A 30 14.23 12.80 2.42
N CYS A 31 13.85 12.17 1.32
CA CYS A 31 14.49 10.97 0.78
C CYS A 31 15.93 11.25 0.38
N GLU A 32 16.21 12.36 -0.29
CA GLU A 32 17.59 12.77 -0.63
C GLU A 32 18.47 12.93 0.61
N ILE A 33 17.94 13.54 1.67
CA ILE A 33 18.66 13.73 2.95
C ILE A 33 18.95 12.37 3.62
N LYS A 34 18.01 11.42 3.52
CA LYS A 34 18.12 10.08 4.13
C LYS A 34 18.88 9.08 3.25
N GLY A 35 19.19 9.41 2.01
CA GLY A 35 19.79 8.49 1.04
C GLY A 35 18.83 7.42 0.54
N ILE A 36 17.53 7.73 0.45
CA ILE A 36 16.49 6.84 -0.13
C ILE A 36 16.37 7.16 -1.61
N ASP A 37 16.59 6.16 -2.46
CA ASP A 37 16.56 6.31 -3.91
C ASP A 37 15.13 6.19 -4.47
N ILE A 38 14.34 5.25 -3.91
CA ILE A 38 12.98 4.97 -4.35
C ILE A 38 12.05 4.98 -3.13
N VAL A 39 10.94 5.69 -3.24
CA VAL A 39 9.94 5.78 -2.17
C VAL A 39 8.54 5.51 -2.69
N ALA A 40 7.69 4.93 -1.86
CA ALA A 40 6.27 4.77 -2.16
C ALA A 40 5.55 6.13 -2.21
N THR A 41 4.53 6.26 -3.09
CA THR A 41 3.64 7.44 -3.06
C THR A 41 2.72 7.41 -1.86
N SER A 42 2.38 6.21 -1.38
CA SER A 42 1.33 5.98 -0.40
C SER A 42 -0.05 6.47 -0.84
N ASP A 43 -1.07 6.06 -0.13
CA ASP A 43 -2.43 6.60 -0.07
C ASP A 43 -3.10 6.88 -1.43
N PHE A 44 -2.73 6.20 -2.53
CA PHE A 44 -3.29 6.43 -3.87
C PHE A 44 -4.80 6.21 -3.95
N THR A 45 -5.41 5.59 -2.95
CA THR A 45 -6.86 5.43 -2.88
C THR A 45 -7.57 6.75 -2.55
N HIS A 46 -6.94 7.66 -1.79
CA HIS A 46 -7.55 8.92 -1.40
C HIS A 46 -7.66 9.87 -2.60
N PRO A 47 -8.87 10.35 -2.98
CA PRO A 47 -9.08 11.11 -4.24
C PRO A 47 -8.21 12.35 -4.37
N ALA A 48 -8.13 13.17 -3.32
CA ALA A 48 -7.34 14.39 -3.35
C ALA A 48 -5.82 14.11 -3.38
N TRP A 49 -5.36 12.99 -2.79
CA TRP A 49 -3.97 12.58 -2.89
C TRP A 49 -3.66 12.01 -4.26
N PHE A 50 -4.57 11.25 -4.85
CA PHE A 50 -4.39 10.71 -6.19
C PHE A 50 -4.31 11.85 -7.23
N SER A 51 -5.15 12.90 -7.12
CA SER A 51 -5.01 14.11 -7.95
C SER A 51 -3.64 14.75 -7.80
N HIS A 52 -3.12 14.85 -6.56
CA HIS A 52 -1.78 15.38 -6.30
C HIS A 52 -0.67 14.51 -6.91
N ILE A 53 -0.83 13.17 -6.89
CA ILE A 53 0.07 12.25 -7.58
C ILE A 53 0.07 12.54 -9.09
N GLU A 54 -1.11 12.63 -9.72
CA GLU A 54 -1.22 12.94 -11.15
C GLU A 54 -0.68 14.32 -11.52
N GLU A 55 -0.81 15.30 -10.65
CA GLU A 55 -0.27 16.65 -10.85
C GLU A 55 1.25 16.71 -10.77
N CYS A 56 1.84 16.03 -9.79
CA CYS A 56 3.26 16.14 -9.48
C CYS A 56 4.15 15.15 -10.22
N LEU A 57 3.64 13.96 -10.55
CA LEU A 57 4.46 12.87 -11.06
C LEU A 57 4.27 12.61 -12.55
N VAL A 58 5.35 12.15 -13.19
CA VAL A 58 5.38 11.58 -14.54
C VAL A 58 6.13 10.26 -14.52
N GLU A 59 5.72 9.31 -15.34
CA GLU A 59 6.41 8.04 -15.50
C GLU A 59 7.81 8.28 -16.10
N ASP A 60 8.82 7.70 -15.45
CA ASP A 60 10.23 7.78 -15.85
C ASP A 60 10.70 6.48 -16.53
N SER A 61 10.22 5.37 -16.03
CA SER A 61 10.34 4.03 -16.59
C SER A 61 9.15 3.18 -16.12
N PRO A 62 8.89 2.00 -16.72
CA PRO A 62 7.72 1.20 -16.34
C PRO A 62 7.59 0.99 -14.83
N GLY A 63 6.50 1.47 -14.25
CA GLY A 63 6.21 1.37 -12.81
C GLY A 63 6.96 2.35 -11.90
N LEU A 64 7.90 3.12 -12.41
CA LEU A 64 8.65 4.14 -11.66
C LEU A 64 8.30 5.54 -12.15
N TYR A 65 8.11 6.44 -11.20
CA TYR A 65 7.70 7.82 -11.43
C TYR A 65 8.73 8.79 -10.87
N LYS A 66 8.76 10.01 -11.40
CA LYS A 66 9.57 11.13 -10.92
C LYS A 66 8.76 12.40 -10.83
N LEU A 67 9.26 13.39 -10.09
CA LEU A 67 8.68 14.73 -10.10
C LEU A 67 8.78 15.35 -11.50
N LYS A 68 7.69 15.94 -11.98
CA LYS A 68 7.60 16.58 -13.31
C LYS A 68 8.60 17.73 -13.49
N ASP A 69 8.86 18.46 -12.42
CA ASP A 69 9.80 19.59 -12.40
C ASP A 69 11.28 19.18 -12.33
N ASN A 70 11.54 17.86 -12.24
CA ASN A 70 12.88 17.29 -12.08
C ASN A 70 13.67 17.85 -10.89
N SER A 71 13.00 18.37 -9.86
CA SER A 71 13.62 18.97 -8.68
C SER A 71 14.31 17.94 -7.76
N SER A 72 14.12 16.63 -8.00
CA SER A 72 14.69 15.54 -7.21
C SER A 72 15.10 14.35 -8.08
N LYS A 73 16.11 13.62 -7.60
CA LYS A 73 16.53 12.32 -8.17
C LYS A 73 15.73 11.14 -7.63
N THR A 74 15.01 11.32 -6.53
CA THR A 74 14.17 10.28 -5.92
C THR A 74 13.11 9.80 -6.91
N ARG A 75 12.92 8.49 -6.99
CA ARG A 75 11.87 7.85 -7.77
C ARG A 75 10.73 7.43 -6.86
N PHE A 76 9.54 7.31 -7.44
CA PHE A 76 8.32 6.93 -6.73
C PHE A 76 7.73 5.66 -7.30
N ILE A 77 7.18 4.82 -6.40
CA ILE A 77 6.32 3.68 -6.76
C ILE A 77 4.92 3.98 -6.27
N LEU A 78 3.91 3.74 -7.11
CA LEU A 78 2.50 3.93 -6.72
C LEU A 78 2.09 2.90 -5.68
N SER A 79 1.67 3.36 -4.49
CA SER A 79 1.26 2.50 -3.39
C SER A 79 0.08 3.04 -2.60
N THR A 80 -0.52 2.18 -1.81
CA THR A 80 -1.48 2.53 -0.74
C THR A 80 -1.48 1.45 0.31
N GLU A 81 -1.67 1.80 1.58
CA GLU A 81 -2.08 0.85 2.60
C GLU A 81 -3.60 0.90 2.75
N ILE A 82 -4.24 -0.25 2.91
CA ILE A 82 -5.66 -0.37 3.22
C ILE A 82 -5.87 -1.15 4.50
N SER A 83 -6.97 -0.87 5.21
CA SER A 83 -7.37 -1.56 6.42
C SER A 83 -8.61 -2.41 6.15
N CYS A 84 -8.46 -3.74 6.20
CA CYS A 84 -9.56 -4.69 6.06
C CYS A 84 -10.07 -5.12 7.43
N ILE A 85 -11.37 -4.89 7.73
CA ILE A 85 -12.02 -5.31 8.97
C ILE A 85 -13.29 -6.07 8.61
N TYR A 86 -13.31 -7.37 8.87
CA TYR A 86 -14.43 -8.25 8.50
C TYR A 86 -14.58 -9.43 9.45
N LYS A 87 -15.75 -10.08 9.40
CA LYS A 87 -15.97 -11.35 10.10
C LYS A 87 -15.55 -12.52 9.19
N HIS A 88 -14.76 -13.44 9.72
CA HIS A 88 -14.42 -14.68 9.06
C HIS A 88 -14.44 -15.82 10.09
N LYS A 89 -15.28 -16.84 9.82
CA LYS A 89 -15.63 -17.85 10.83
C LYS A 89 -16.15 -17.14 12.08
N ASP A 90 -15.70 -17.52 13.25
CA ASP A 90 -16.17 -16.95 14.54
C ASP A 90 -15.32 -15.75 15.03
N ALA A 91 -14.44 -15.21 14.18
CA ALA A 91 -13.53 -14.14 14.60
C ALA A 91 -13.68 -12.87 13.73
N THR A 92 -13.42 -11.71 14.34
CA THR A 92 -13.22 -10.48 13.61
C THR A 92 -11.76 -10.37 13.20
N ARG A 93 -11.51 -10.41 11.90
CA ARG A 93 -10.18 -10.23 11.30
C ARG A 93 -9.91 -8.77 11.02
N ARG A 94 -8.67 -8.36 11.27
CA ARG A 94 -8.19 -7.00 10.99
C ARG A 94 -6.82 -7.13 10.34
N LEU A 95 -6.69 -6.62 9.13
CA LEU A 95 -5.47 -6.71 8.34
C LEU A 95 -5.14 -5.35 7.77
N HIS A 96 -3.87 -5.01 7.75
CA HIS A 96 -3.33 -3.98 6.89
C HIS A 96 -2.64 -4.64 5.70
N LEU A 97 -2.93 -4.13 4.54
CA LEU A 97 -2.41 -4.63 3.27
C LEU A 97 -1.80 -3.48 2.49
N LEU A 98 -0.53 -3.59 2.18
CA LEU A 98 0.18 -2.67 1.31
C LEU A 98 -0.02 -3.12 -0.13
N LEU A 99 -0.49 -2.22 -0.98
CA LEU A 99 -0.75 -2.46 -2.40
C LEU A 99 0.20 -1.62 -3.24
N LEU A 100 0.85 -2.24 -4.21
CA LEU A 100 1.66 -1.57 -5.21
C LEU A 100 0.97 -1.66 -6.57
N SER A 101 1.05 -0.60 -7.37
CA SER A 101 0.45 -0.57 -8.71
C SER A 101 1.48 -0.20 -9.76
N PRO A 102 1.51 -0.88 -10.91
CA PRO A 102 2.43 -0.56 -12.00
C PRO A 102 2.06 0.73 -12.74
N SER A 103 0.82 1.20 -12.65
CA SER A 103 0.38 2.34 -13.45
C SER A 103 -0.74 3.16 -12.81
N LEU A 104 -0.81 4.44 -13.14
CA LEU A 104 -1.93 5.33 -12.79
C LEU A 104 -3.27 4.81 -13.34
N LYS A 105 -3.23 4.12 -14.49
CA LYS A 105 -4.43 3.52 -15.10
C LYS A 105 -5.00 2.41 -14.23
N SER A 106 -4.15 1.53 -13.69
CA SER A 106 -4.55 0.44 -12.79
C SER A 106 -5.06 0.99 -11.46
N VAL A 107 -4.43 2.05 -10.91
CA VAL A 107 -4.93 2.77 -9.73
C VAL A 107 -6.34 3.33 -9.96
N LYS A 108 -6.58 4.01 -11.09
CA LYS A 108 -7.92 4.55 -11.42
C LYS A 108 -8.99 3.46 -11.45
N LYS A 109 -8.68 2.32 -12.05
CA LYS A 109 -9.62 1.19 -12.10
C LYS A 109 -9.88 0.63 -10.70
N PHE A 110 -8.84 0.48 -9.89
CA PHE A 110 -8.93 -0.04 -8.54
C PHE A 110 -9.77 0.89 -7.65
N ASN A 111 -9.50 2.19 -7.66
CA ASN A 111 -10.28 3.17 -6.90
C ASN A 111 -11.75 3.19 -7.33
N LYS A 112 -12.03 3.10 -8.63
CA LYS A 112 -13.40 3.02 -9.16
C LYS A 112 -14.12 1.77 -8.65
N GLU A 113 -13.44 0.62 -8.63
CA GLU A 113 -14.00 -0.65 -8.15
C GLU A 113 -14.30 -0.59 -6.64
N LEU A 114 -13.41 0.00 -5.83
CA LEU A 114 -13.65 0.20 -4.40
C LEU A 114 -14.88 1.08 -4.15
N VAL A 115 -15.02 2.19 -4.87
CA VAL A 115 -16.19 3.08 -4.78
C VAL A 115 -17.47 2.36 -5.20
N ALA A 116 -17.44 1.58 -6.28
CA ALA A 116 -18.58 0.79 -6.74
C ALA A 116 -19.06 -0.25 -5.70
N ARG A 117 -18.15 -0.72 -4.84
CA ARG A 117 -18.43 -1.61 -3.70
C ARG A 117 -18.82 -0.85 -2.42
N GLY A 118 -18.98 0.46 -2.48
CA GLY A 118 -19.39 1.29 -1.34
C GLY A 118 -18.29 1.62 -0.34
N VAL A 119 -17.00 1.43 -0.70
CA VAL A 119 -15.89 1.80 0.18
C VAL A 119 -15.73 3.32 0.19
N ASN A 120 -15.68 3.92 1.38
CA ASN A 120 -15.37 5.33 1.53
C ASN A 120 -13.85 5.56 1.49
N ILE A 121 -13.33 5.84 0.30
CA ILE A 121 -11.89 6.09 0.06
C ILE A 121 -11.44 7.52 0.37
N SER A 122 -12.36 8.42 0.75
CA SER A 122 -12.04 9.84 1.04
C SER A 122 -11.97 10.19 2.52
N SER A 123 -12.22 9.23 3.41
CA SER A 123 -12.22 9.45 4.86
C SER A 123 -10.83 9.48 5.49
N ASP A 124 -9.88 8.78 4.89
CA ASP A 124 -8.50 8.62 5.38
C ASP A 124 -7.61 8.18 4.22
N GLY A 125 -6.31 8.49 4.26
CA GLY A 125 -5.34 8.00 3.28
C GLY A 125 -5.28 6.47 3.26
N ARG A 126 -5.48 5.85 4.43
CA ARG A 126 -5.63 4.41 4.62
C ARG A 126 -7.11 4.06 4.86
N PRO A 127 -7.92 3.81 3.82
CA PRO A 127 -9.34 3.56 3.97
C PRO A 127 -9.61 2.25 4.71
N ILE A 128 -10.66 2.26 5.53
CA ILE A 128 -11.17 1.05 6.20
C ILE A 128 -12.27 0.45 5.33
N MET A 129 -12.23 -0.85 5.13
CA MET A 129 -13.20 -1.57 4.31
C MET A 129 -13.59 -2.93 4.90
N GLY A 130 -14.81 -3.37 4.59
CA GLY A 130 -15.33 -4.69 5.00
C GLY A 130 -14.92 -5.85 4.09
N LEU A 131 -14.09 -5.60 3.07
CA LEU A 131 -13.63 -6.63 2.15
C LEU A 131 -12.62 -7.54 2.82
N LYS A 132 -12.66 -8.84 2.46
CA LYS A 132 -11.63 -9.81 2.88
C LYS A 132 -10.33 -9.55 2.13
N GLY A 133 -9.18 -9.92 2.72
CA GLY A 133 -7.89 -9.81 2.06
C GLY A 133 -7.85 -10.54 0.71
N LYS A 134 -8.45 -11.74 0.64
CA LYS A 134 -8.64 -12.50 -0.60
C LYS A 134 -9.43 -11.74 -1.66
N GLU A 135 -10.52 -11.07 -1.27
CA GLU A 135 -11.35 -10.30 -2.22
C GLU A 135 -10.60 -9.10 -2.79
N VAL A 136 -9.80 -8.43 -1.97
CA VAL A 136 -8.92 -7.35 -2.42
C VAL A 136 -7.89 -7.86 -3.42
N LEU A 137 -7.24 -8.97 -3.12
CA LEU A 137 -6.26 -9.59 -4.02
C LEU A 137 -6.89 -9.98 -5.36
N GLN A 138 -8.09 -10.58 -5.34
CA GLN A 138 -8.83 -10.93 -6.57
C GLN A 138 -9.12 -9.68 -7.41
N ILE A 139 -9.62 -8.60 -6.80
CA ILE A 139 -9.88 -7.32 -7.49
C ILE A 139 -8.61 -6.80 -8.17
N MET A 140 -7.48 -6.86 -7.48
CA MET A 140 -6.21 -6.41 -8.04
C MET A 140 -5.81 -7.24 -9.26
N LEU A 141 -5.86 -8.56 -9.17
CA LEU A 141 -5.49 -9.49 -10.25
C LEU A 141 -6.43 -9.33 -11.47
N ASP A 142 -7.72 -9.09 -11.25
CA ASP A 142 -8.70 -8.87 -12.32
C ASP A 142 -8.45 -7.53 -13.06
N ILE A 143 -7.86 -6.56 -12.38
CA ILE A 143 -7.55 -5.24 -12.96
C ILE A 143 -6.21 -5.26 -13.71
N ASP A 144 -5.19 -5.83 -13.05
CA ASP A 144 -3.82 -5.85 -13.57
C ASP A 144 -3.00 -6.88 -12.78
N SER A 145 -2.54 -7.93 -13.45
CA SER A 145 -1.77 -9.02 -12.82
C SER A 145 -0.40 -8.59 -12.28
N GLU A 146 0.09 -7.42 -12.70
CA GLU A 146 1.35 -6.84 -12.21
C GLU A 146 1.18 -6.04 -10.90
N MET A 147 -0.06 -5.84 -10.44
CA MET A 147 -0.29 -5.28 -9.10
C MET A 147 0.20 -6.27 -8.03
N MET A 148 0.83 -5.76 -6.97
CA MET A 148 1.35 -6.57 -5.87
C MET A 148 0.66 -6.24 -4.56
N LEU A 149 0.22 -7.28 -3.84
CA LEU A 149 -0.28 -7.17 -2.48
C LEU A 149 0.76 -7.74 -1.51
N ILE A 150 1.08 -6.96 -0.49
CA ILE A 150 2.05 -7.29 0.57
C ILE A 150 1.33 -7.16 1.91
N PRO A 151 1.13 -8.24 2.68
CA PRO A 151 0.67 -8.15 4.05
C PRO A 151 1.62 -7.27 4.87
N ALA A 152 1.08 -6.16 5.40
CA ALA A 152 1.84 -5.16 6.12
C ALA A 152 2.20 -5.65 7.53
N HIS A 153 3.40 -5.29 8.03
CA HIS A 153 3.90 -5.58 9.39
C HIS A 153 3.36 -6.91 9.96
N ALA A 154 3.74 -8.02 9.30
CA ALA A 154 3.06 -9.32 9.30
C ALA A 154 2.78 -9.93 10.69
N TRP A 155 3.53 -9.56 11.74
CA TRP A 155 3.40 -10.10 13.11
C TRP A 155 3.02 -9.08 14.18
N THR A 156 2.61 -7.87 13.82
CA THR A 156 2.05 -6.97 14.86
C THR A 156 0.79 -7.61 15.47
N PRO A 157 0.53 -7.45 16.79
CA PRO A 157 -0.61 -8.12 17.45
C PRO A 157 -1.96 -7.83 16.80
N TRP A 158 -2.15 -6.61 16.29
CA TRP A 158 -3.35 -6.15 15.63
C TRP A 158 -3.04 -5.74 14.18
N PHE A 159 -4.01 -5.86 13.30
CA PHE A 159 -3.95 -5.45 11.90
C PHE A 159 -2.84 -6.12 11.08
N ALA A 160 -2.47 -7.33 11.42
CA ALA A 160 -1.44 -8.11 10.73
C ALA A 160 -1.94 -9.49 10.35
N VAL A 161 -1.39 -10.05 9.26
CA VAL A 161 -1.82 -11.36 8.75
C VAL A 161 -1.57 -12.47 9.77
N PHE A 162 -0.46 -12.42 10.51
CA PHE A 162 -0.13 -13.37 11.58
C PHE A 162 -0.33 -12.79 12.98
N GLY A 163 -1.08 -11.69 13.09
CA GLY A 163 -1.31 -10.99 14.35
C GLY A 163 -2.08 -11.83 15.36
N SER A 164 -1.51 -11.99 16.55
CA SER A 164 -2.05 -12.85 17.63
C SER A 164 -3.46 -12.47 18.10
N LYS A 165 -3.92 -11.25 17.82
CA LYS A 165 -5.23 -10.72 18.25
C LYS A 165 -6.29 -10.72 17.14
N SER A 166 -5.90 -10.68 15.88
CA SER A 166 -6.85 -10.52 14.79
C SER A 166 -6.42 -11.11 13.46
N GLY A 167 -5.28 -11.79 13.44
CA GLY A 167 -4.70 -12.41 12.24
C GLY A 167 -5.15 -13.86 12.02
N TYR A 168 -4.39 -14.54 11.21
CA TYR A 168 -4.55 -15.94 10.80
C TYR A 168 -3.30 -16.73 11.20
N ASP A 169 -3.41 -18.07 11.18
CA ASP A 169 -2.29 -18.95 11.46
C ASP A 169 -1.42 -19.20 10.21
N SER A 170 -2.00 -18.99 9.01
CA SER A 170 -1.29 -19.15 7.74
C SER A 170 -1.79 -18.16 6.67
N LEU A 171 -1.01 -17.99 5.58
CA LEU A 171 -1.46 -17.22 4.40
C LEU A 171 -2.62 -17.93 3.71
N GLU A 172 -2.62 -19.24 3.69
CA GLU A 172 -3.67 -20.08 3.11
C GLU A 172 -5.03 -19.86 3.79
N ASP A 173 -5.04 -19.66 5.11
CA ASP A 173 -6.27 -19.33 5.84
C ASP A 173 -6.84 -17.95 5.46
N CYS A 174 -5.98 -17.03 5.03
CA CYS A 174 -6.36 -15.66 4.65
C CYS A 174 -6.70 -15.53 3.17
N PHE A 175 -5.86 -16.10 2.30
CA PHE A 175 -5.91 -15.88 0.85
C PHE A 175 -6.39 -17.11 0.06
N GLU A 176 -6.51 -18.27 0.71
CA GLU A 176 -6.99 -19.54 0.14
C GLU A 176 -6.22 -19.90 -1.15
N GLU A 177 -6.90 -20.20 -2.26
CA GLU A 177 -6.29 -20.54 -3.56
C GLU A 177 -5.48 -19.38 -4.18
N LEU A 178 -5.62 -18.15 -3.69
CA LEU A 178 -4.85 -17.01 -4.17
C LEU A 178 -3.49 -16.84 -3.46
N THR A 179 -3.20 -17.66 -2.45
CA THR A 179 -1.91 -17.61 -1.71
C THR A 179 -0.68 -17.58 -2.63
N PRO A 180 -0.60 -18.32 -3.76
CA PRO A 180 0.56 -18.26 -4.65
C PRO A 180 0.82 -16.86 -5.26
N HIS A 181 -0.14 -15.94 -5.20
CA HIS A 181 0.01 -14.56 -5.66
C HIS A 181 0.60 -13.62 -4.60
N ILE A 182 0.71 -14.04 -3.33
CA ILE A 182 1.42 -13.30 -2.29
C ILE A 182 2.92 -13.58 -2.45
N LYS A 183 3.66 -12.58 -2.93
CA LYS A 183 5.09 -12.71 -3.25
C LYS A 183 6.01 -12.15 -2.17
N ALA A 184 5.49 -11.38 -1.24
CA ALA A 184 6.23 -10.73 -0.17
C ALA A 184 5.35 -10.52 1.07
N ILE A 185 5.98 -10.40 2.23
CA ILE A 185 5.40 -9.92 3.49
C ILE A 185 6.33 -8.87 4.09
N GLU A 186 5.79 -7.92 4.83
CA GLU A 186 6.58 -6.92 5.53
C GLU A 186 7.04 -7.47 6.89
N THR A 187 8.34 -7.37 7.14
CA THR A 187 9.04 -7.87 8.34
C THR A 187 10.02 -6.80 8.87
N GLY A 188 10.77 -7.12 9.92
CA GLY A 188 11.79 -6.24 10.47
C GLY A 188 11.33 -5.42 11.66
N LEU A 189 10.17 -5.76 12.25
CA LEU A 189 9.64 -5.11 13.44
C LEU A 189 9.96 -5.90 14.71
N SER A 190 9.92 -5.22 15.86
CA SER A 190 10.17 -5.82 17.18
C SER A 190 9.17 -6.91 17.58
N SER A 191 8.03 -6.99 16.88
CA SER A 191 7.00 -8.03 17.07
C SER A 191 7.23 -9.28 16.24
N ASP A 192 8.23 -9.30 15.37
CA ASP A 192 8.54 -10.45 14.54
C ASP A 192 9.04 -11.62 15.40
N PRO A 193 8.78 -12.89 14.99
CA PRO A 193 9.36 -14.06 15.64
C PRO A 193 10.88 -13.99 15.65
N SER A 194 11.49 -14.52 16.70
CA SER A 194 12.94 -14.71 16.74
C SER A 194 13.37 -15.67 15.61
N MET A 195 14.32 -15.23 14.80
CA MET A 195 14.93 -16.06 13.76
C MET A 195 16.01 -16.97 14.35
#